data_27bf8e30a56c0d49cad20763cce2e8fa
#
_entry.id   27bf8e30a56c0d49cad20763cce2e8fa
#
_cell.length_a   1.000
_cell.length_b   1.000
_cell.length_c   1.000
_cell.angle_alpha   90.00
_cell.angle_beta   90.00
_cell.angle_gamma   90.00
#
_symmetry.space_group_name_H-M   'P 1'
#
loop_
_entity.id
_entity.type
_entity.pdbx_description
1 polymer ?
#
loop_
_entity_poly.entity_id
_entity_poly.type
_entity_poly.pdbx_seq_one_letter_code
_entity_poly.pdbx_strand_id
1 'polypeptide(L)'
;MDKIYGFTHYSFFTEMSELATRHGSFDLSLGLPDFDIDERLKIFLKEASEKDTYHYEPLAGNPLLIESIIRFNAKRNHKIIITSDEVTIVPCATFALYTSLKSIINQYDEVIIIQPSYYTYGPAVVMNGGIPVYYDLEGDFTINWDLFKNCISEKTKAIIVNSPQNPTGKVWKKEDWSQLYELIKDRDIYLISEEIYDTYCYDETEHYSSFIHPGLREKTFCIFSFGKMFHTSGWKVSYMLASEVLTEKFQCHQQYISYSANAPAQYAIAKYLDVFDPAVNKEIMQNKRDIFNQLIRETPLQVEQQAEGSVFQIVNFRNVSKTMTDVEFSKWLTIEKKVSCLPLSAFYNSRDNSDYIRFSFAKKDELIIQAMEHLKRNL
;
A
#
# COMPACT_ATOMS: atom_id res chain seq x y z
N MET A 1 14.43 14.71 -21.52
CA MET A 1 13.88 14.87 -20.15
C MET A 1 14.07 13.63 -19.27
N ASP A 2 14.64 12.56 -19.82
CA ASP A 2 14.47 11.19 -19.28
C ASP A 2 15.55 10.70 -18.32
N LYS A 3 16.47 11.52 -17.87
CA LYS A 3 17.56 11.08 -16.98
C LYS A 3 17.80 11.93 -15.73
N ILE A 4 17.08 13.03 -15.54
CA ILE A 4 17.36 13.95 -14.43
C ILE A 4 16.84 13.43 -13.09
N TYR A 5 15.79 12.57 -13.09
CA TYR A 5 15.13 12.10 -11.85
C TYR A 5 14.89 10.58 -11.78
N GLY A 6 15.43 9.78 -12.71
CA GLY A 6 15.16 8.33 -12.75
C GLY A 6 13.70 7.96 -13.11
N PHE A 7 12.91 8.93 -13.57
CA PHE A 7 11.55 8.68 -14.03
C PHE A 7 11.57 7.90 -15.34
N THR A 8 10.91 6.76 -15.38
CA THR A 8 10.67 6.02 -16.60
C THR A 8 9.29 6.35 -17.15
N HIS A 9 9.16 6.42 -18.47
CA HIS A 9 7.89 6.73 -19.13
C HIS A 9 6.81 5.66 -18.86
N TYR A 10 7.26 4.39 -18.68
CA TYR A 10 6.42 3.27 -18.27
C TYR A 10 6.99 2.60 -17.04
N SER A 11 6.11 2.31 -16.07
CA SER A 11 6.47 1.45 -14.94
C SER A 11 6.37 -0.03 -15.33
N PHE A 12 7.12 -0.90 -14.68
CA PHE A 12 6.95 -2.35 -14.82
C PHE A 12 5.50 -2.82 -14.61
N PHE A 13 4.76 -2.12 -13.77
CA PHE A 13 3.34 -2.40 -13.52
C PHE A 13 2.50 -2.28 -14.79
N THR A 14 2.68 -1.17 -15.54
CA THR A 14 1.98 -0.94 -16.81
C THR A 14 2.47 -1.92 -17.88
N GLU A 15 3.81 -2.07 -18.01
CA GLU A 15 4.42 -2.96 -19.01
C GLU A 15 3.91 -4.40 -18.88
N MET A 16 3.91 -4.95 -17.66
CA MET A 16 3.51 -6.34 -17.43
C MET A 16 2.01 -6.58 -17.63
N SER A 17 1.16 -5.61 -17.24
CA SER A 17 -0.29 -5.71 -17.46
C SER A 17 -0.64 -5.59 -18.96
N GLU A 18 0.02 -4.69 -19.70
CA GLU A 18 -0.13 -4.62 -21.16
C GLU A 18 0.37 -5.90 -21.85
N LEU A 19 1.48 -6.45 -21.36
CA LEU A 19 2.02 -7.72 -21.87
C LEU A 19 1.03 -8.87 -21.63
N ALA A 20 0.44 -8.94 -20.45
CA ALA A 20 -0.58 -9.94 -20.11
C ALA A 20 -1.79 -9.83 -21.05
N THR A 21 -2.30 -8.62 -21.27
CA THR A 21 -3.43 -8.36 -22.18
C THR A 21 -3.09 -8.77 -23.60
N ARG A 22 -1.91 -8.38 -24.11
CA ARG A 22 -1.46 -8.69 -25.48
C ARG A 22 -1.33 -10.20 -25.75
N HIS A 23 -0.93 -10.95 -24.72
CA HIS A 23 -0.70 -12.40 -24.85
C HIS A 23 -1.86 -13.27 -24.35
N GLY A 24 -2.97 -12.66 -23.91
CA GLY A 24 -4.13 -13.38 -23.35
C GLY A 24 -3.77 -14.18 -22.11
N SER A 25 -2.91 -13.61 -21.23
CA SER A 25 -2.39 -14.27 -20.04
C SER A 25 -3.28 -13.99 -18.83
N PHE A 26 -3.32 -14.89 -17.86
CA PHE A 26 -3.94 -14.65 -16.56
C PHE A 26 -3.15 -13.56 -15.84
N ASP A 27 -3.76 -12.37 -15.61
CA ASP A 27 -3.06 -11.25 -14.99
C ASP A 27 -3.14 -11.28 -13.47
N LEU A 28 -2.08 -11.81 -12.84
CA LEU A 28 -1.83 -11.78 -11.41
C LEU A 28 -0.75 -10.75 -11.02
N SER A 29 -0.39 -9.82 -11.92
CA SER A 29 0.66 -8.82 -11.68
C SER A 29 0.18 -7.66 -10.82
N LEU A 30 -1.04 -7.17 -11.04
CA LEU A 30 -1.58 -5.99 -10.39
C LEU A 30 -2.47 -6.32 -9.19
N GLY A 31 -2.26 -5.60 -8.08
CA GLY A 31 -3.12 -5.65 -6.89
C GLY A 31 -4.43 -4.88 -7.06
N LEU A 32 -5.11 -5.11 -8.19
CA LEU A 32 -6.42 -4.57 -8.49
C LEU A 32 -7.43 -5.70 -8.41
N PRO A 33 -8.36 -5.67 -7.46
CA PRO A 33 -9.43 -6.65 -7.38
C PRO A 33 -10.29 -6.66 -8.65
N ASP A 34 -10.62 -7.85 -9.15
CA ASP A 34 -11.45 -8.07 -10.34
C ASP A 34 -12.84 -8.64 -10.00
N PHE A 35 -13.17 -8.66 -8.71
CA PHE A 35 -14.48 -9.06 -8.21
C PHE A 35 -15.35 -7.87 -7.82
N ASP A 36 -16.65 -8.10 -7.75
CA ASP A 36 -17.63 -7.04 -7.49
C ASP A 36 -17.47 -6.41 -6.11
N ILE A 37 -17.76 -5.11 -6.04
CA ILE A 37 -17.89 -4.39 -4.77
C ILE A 37 -19.20 -4.76 -4.09
N ASP A 38 -19.30 -4.53 -2.78
CA ASP A 38 -20.54 -4.72 -2.02
C ASP A 38 -21.69 -3.89 -2.64
N GLU A 39 -22.85 -4.54 -2.86
CA GLU A 39 -24.02 -3.91 -3.46
C GLU A 39 -24.51 -2.70 -2.67
N ARG A 40 -24.33 -2.70 -1.35
CA ARG A 40 -24.68 -1.55 -0.49
C ARG A 40 -23.90 -0.29 -0.87
N LEU A 41 -22.65 -0.41 -1.30
CA LEU A 41 -21.87 0.73 -1.81
C LEU A 41 -22.50 1.33 -3.07
N LYS A 42 -23.00 0.48 -3.99
CA LYS A 42 -23.68 0.95 -5.20
C LYS A 42 -24.99 1.65 -4.85
N ILE A 43 -25.74 1.11 -3.89
CA ILE A 43 -26.99 1.71 -3.39
C ILE A 43 -26.70 3.09 -2.79
N PHE A 44 -25.71 3.21 -1.91
CA PHE A 44 -25.38 4.48 -1.28
C PHE A 44 -24.79 5.51 -2.27
N LEU A 45 -24.07 5.06 -3.31
CA LEU A 45 -23.62 5.96 -4.38
C LEU A 45 -24.80 6.49 -5.21
N LYS A 46 -25.81 5.66 -5.48
CA LYS A 46 -27.06 6.11 -6.12
C LYS A 46 -27.78 7.11 -5.23
N GLU A 47 -27.92 6.83 -3.93
CA GLU A 47 -28.50 7.77 -2.97
C GLU A 47 -27.73 9.12 -2.96
N ALA A 48 -26.39 9.08 -3.03
CA ALA A 48 -25.57 10.27 -3.11
C ALA A 48 -25.92 11.14 -4.32
N SER A 49 -26.20 10.54 -5.48
CA SER A 49 -26.56 11.26 -6.71
C SER A 49 -27.90 12.00 -6.63
N GLU A 50 -28.76 11.65 -5.68
CA GLU A 50 -30.05 12.29 -5.41
C GLU A 50 -29.94 13.42 -4.36
N LYS A 51 -28.74 13.67 -3.86
CA LYS A 51 -28.43 14.70 -2.85
C LYS A 51 -27.51 15.78 -3.40
N ASP A 52 -27.29 16.83 -2.63
CA ASP A 52 -26.44 17.97 -2.97
C ASP A 52 -24.94 17.63 -2.88
N THR A 53 -24.51 16.51 -3.49
CA THR A 53 -23.11 16.04 -3.47
C THR A 53 -22.31 16.47 -4.71
N TYR A 54 -22.78 17.41 -5.50
CA TYR A 54 -22.12 17.93 -6.70
C TYR A 54 -21.26 19.18 -6.42
N HIS A 55 -21.24 19.66 -5.19
CA HIS A 55 -20.37 20.74 -4.74
C HIS A 55 -19.12 20.21 -4.06
N TYR A 56 -18.13 21.09 -3.86
CA TYR A 56 -16.95 20.76 -3.06
C TYR A 56 -17.34 20.50 -1.60
N GLU A 57 -16.78 19.46 -1.03
CA GLU A 57 -16.78 19.24 0.41
C GLU A 57 -15.80 20.20 1.11
N PRO A 58 -15.93 20.43 2.42
CA PRO A 58 -14.93 21.15 3.21
C PRO A 58 -13.51 20.60 2.99
N LEU A 59 -12.50 21.42 3.25
CA LEU A 59 -11.09 21.04 3.06
C LEU A 59 -10.70 19.75 3.79
N ALA A 60 -11.18 19.56 5.02
CA ALA A 60 -10.96 18.34 5.79
C ALA A 60 -11.73 17.12 5.24
N GLY A 61 -12.78 17.35 4.44
CA GLY A 61 -13.67 16.32 3.90
C GLY A 61 -15.10 16.42 4.43
N ASN A 62 -15.95 15.50 3.98
CA ASN A 62 -17.34 15.41 4.38
C ASN A 62 -17.47 15.09 5.89
N PRO A 63 -18.19 15.89 6.70
CA PRO A 63 -18.30 15.68 8.14
C PRO A 63 -18.87 14.30 8.51
N LEU A 64 -19.84 13.79 7.74
CA LEU A 64 -20.40 12.45 7.99
C LEU A 64 -19.34 11.36 7.82
N LEU A 65 -18.46 11.50 6.83
CA LEU A 65 -17.39 10.53 6.62
C LEU A 65 -16.34 10.62 7.74
N ILE A 66 -15.98 11.82 8.17
CA ILE A 66 -15.05 12.02 9.31
C ILE A 66 -15.61 11.37 10.56
N GLU A 67 -16.87 11.59 10.90
CA GLU A 67 -17.52 10.94 12.04
C GLU A 67 -17.54 9.42 11.93
N SER A 68 -17.82 8.87 10.73
CA SER A 68 -17.82 7.42 10.50
C SER A 68 -16.41 6.84 10.63
N ILE A 69 -15.36 7.55 10.19
CA ILE A 69 -13.95 7.16 10.41
C ILE A 69 -13.61 7.13 11.89
N ILE A 70 -14.03 8.11 12.66
CA ILE A 70 -13.81 8.15 14.11
C ILE A 70 -14.46 6.94 14.78
N ARG A 71 -15.74 6.66 14.46
CA ARG A 71 -16.45 5.49 14.98
C ARG A 71 -15.82 4.17 14.57
N PHE A 72 -15.40 4.05 13.31
CA PHE A 72 -14.76 2.85 12.77
C PHE A 72 -13.43 2.56 13.50
N ASN A 73 -12.58 3.55 13.63
CA ASN A 73 -11.27 3.40 14.27
C ASN A 73 -11.40 3.11 15.78
N ALA A 74 -12.40 3.64 16.45
CA ALA A 74 -12.67 3.36 17.88
C ALA A 74 -13.17 1.91 18.14
N LYS A 75 -13.64 1.20 17.11
CA LYS A 75 -14.14 -0.20 17.20
C LYS A 75 -13.08 -1.24 16.85
N ARG A 76 -11.90 -0.85 16.36
CA ARG A 76 -10.81 -1.77 16.00
C ARG A 76 -10.28 -2.52 17.25
N ASN A 77 -9.68 -3.69 17.04
CA ASN A 77 -9.04 -4.46 18.12
C ASN A 77 -8.00 -3.60 18.84
N HIS A 78 -7.09 -2.97 18.09
CA HIS A 78 -6.23 -1.90 18.57
C HIS A 78 -6.89 -0.57 18.26
N LYS A 79 -7.65 -0.05 19.23
CA LYS A 79 -8.45 1.17 19.06
C LYS A 79 -7.58 2.37 18.72
N ILE A 80 -7.94 3.08 17.65
CA ILE A 80 -7.36 4.37 17.32
C ILE A 80 -8.37 5.44 17.72
N ILE A 81 -8.10 6.10 18.84
CA ILE A 81 -8.93 7.18 19.36
C ILE A 81 -8.45 8.50 18.77
N ILE A 82 -9.30 9.13 17.98
CA ILE A 82 -9.01 10.34 17.20
C ILE A 82 -10.15 11.35 17.32
N THR A 83 -9.82 12.61 17.07
CA THR A 83 -10.77 13.72 16.93
C THR A 83 -10.98 14.09 15.47
N SER A 84 -11.95 14.96 15.17
CA SER A 84 -12.17 15.48 13.81
C SER A 84 -10.96 16.23 13.26
N ASP A 85 -10.23 16.91 14.12
CA ASP A 85 -9.10 17.76 13.75
C ASP A 85 -7.83 16.96 13.40
N GLU A 86 -7.85 15.66 13.66
CA GLU A 86 -6.78 14.72 13.29
C GLU A 86 -7.07 13.95 11.99
N VAL A 87 -8.20 14.21 11.31
CA VAL A 87 -8.64 13.49 10.11
C VAL A 87 -8.66 14.42 8.90
N THR A 88 -8.10 13.98 7.78
CA THR A 88 -8.25 14.65 6.50
C THR A 88 -8.59 13.66 5.41
N ILE A 89 -9.68 13.91 4.66
CA ILE A 89 -10.06 13.13 3.49
C ILE A 89 -9.27 13.61 2.28
N VAL A 90 -8.71 12.66 1.54
CA VAL A 90 -7.81 12.92 0.42
C VAL A 90 -8.21 12.10 -0.81
N PRO A 91 -7.81 12.52 -2.05
CA PRO A 91 -8.17 11.77 -3.27
C PRO A 91 -7.57 10.36 -3.32
N CYS A 92 -6.38 10.14 -2.78
CA CYS A 92 -5.74 8.82 -2.74
C CYS A 92 -4.50 8.82 -1.84
N ALA A 93 -4.01 7.62 -1.50
CA ALA A 93 -2.81 7.45 -0.68
C ALA A 93 -1.57 8.11 -1.30
N THR A 94 -1.37 8.00 -2.63
CA THR A 94 -0.22 8.64 -3.31
C THR A 94 -0.27 10.17 -3.17
N PHE A 95 -1.47 10.77 -3.22
CA PHE A 95 -1.65 12.20 -2.96
C PHE A 95 -1.30 12.55 -1.51
N ALA A 96 -1.79 11.73 -0.55
CA ALA A 96 -1.48 11.93 0.86
C ALA A 96 0.03 11.85 1.12
N LEU A 97 0.72 10.83 0.58
CA LEU A 97 2.17 10.68 0.66
C LEU A 97 2.90 11.92 0.12
N TYR A 98 2.55 12.35 -1.09
CA TYR A 98 3.17 13.52 -1.73
C TYR A 98 2.98 14.78 -0.89
N THR A 99 1.75 15.03 -0.42
CA THR A 99 1.42 16.23 0.35
C THR A 99 2.02 16.18 1.76
N SER A 100 2.10 15.01 2.41
CA SER A 100 2.81 14.83 3.68
C SER A 100 4.29 15.20 3.55
N LEU A 101 4.96 14.68 2.51
CA LEU A 101 6.36 15.07 2.22
C LEU A 101 6.47 16.58 2.01
N LYS A 102 5.57 17.17 1.19
CA LYS A 102 5.57 18.61 0.92
C LYS A 102 5.45 19.46 2.18
N SER A 103 4.77 18.91 3.21
CA SER A 103 4.50 19.62 4.46
C SER A 103 5.69 19.64 5.43
N ILE A 104 6.69 18.77 5.24
CA ILE A 104 7.75 18.55 6.23
C ILE A 104 9.17 18.62 5.70
N ILE A 105 9.42 18.35 4.40
CA ILE A 105 10.77 18.35 3.86
C ILE A 105 11.09 19.66 3.12
N ASN A 106 12.35 20.04 3.19
CA ASN A 106 12.96 21.10 2.41
C ASN A 106 13.87 20.51 1.33
N GLN A 107 14.44 21.38 0.52
CA GLN A 107 15.41 20.97 -0.49
C GLN A 107 16.65 20.34 0.16
N TYR A 108 17.01 19.14 -0.34
CA TYR A 108 18.14 18.32 0.12
C TYR A 108 17.96 17.61 1.46
N ASP A 109 16.79 17.68 2.09
CA ASP A 109 16.46 16.81 3.23
C ASP A 109 16.44 15.34 2.77
N GLU A 110 16.98 14.46 3.60
CA GLU A 110 17.01 13.04 3.32
C GLU A 110 15.72 12.35 3.82
N VAL A 111 15.19 11.44 3.00
CA VAL A 111 14.03 10.62 3.33
C VAL A 111 14.40 9.16 3.19
N ILE A 112 14.34 8.40 4.29
CA ILE A 112 14.62 6.97 4.27
C ILE A 112 13.40 6.22 3.71
N ILE A 113 13.66 5.35 2.75
CA ILE A 113 12.69 4.46 2.12
C ILE A 113 13.12 3.02 2.38
N ILE A 114 12.28 2.26 3.08
CA ILE A 114 12.51 0.85 3.35
C ILE A 114 12.07 0.05 2.13
N GLN A 115 12.99 -0.66 1.48
CA GLN A 115 12.71 -1.43 0.27
C GLN A 115 12.99 -2.95 0.46
N PRO A 116 12.26 -3.83 -0.28
CA PRO A 116 11.48 -3.52 -1.48
C PRO A 116 10.29 -2.62 -1.15
N SER A 117 10.02 -1.63 -2.01
CA SER A 117 9.04 -0.58 -1.76
C SER A 117 8.19 -0.24 -2.99
N TYR A 118 7.04 0.36 -2.76
CA TYR A 118 6.20 0.82 -3.86
C TYR A 118 6.90 1.92 -4.65
N TYR A 119 6.92 1.77 -5.95
CA TYR A 119 7.75 2.56 -6.88
C TYR A 119 7.52 4.08 -6.85
N THR A 120 6.42 4.55 -6.25
CA THR A 120 6.10 5.99 -6.19
C THR A 120 6.82 6.74 -5.08
N TYR A 121 7.41 6.06 -4.09
CA TYR A 121 8.00 6.74 -2.93
C TYR A 121 9.24 7.57 -3.31
N GLY A 122 10.19 6.96 -4.01
CA GLY A 122 11.40 7.68 -4.47
C GLY A 122 11.05 8.91 -5.32
N PRO A 123 10.25 8.77 -6.39
CA PRO A 123 9.76 9.90 -7.16
C PRO A 123 9.07 10.98 -6.32
N ALA A 124 8.22 10.62 -5.35
CA ALA A 124 7.55 11.61 -4.51
C ALA A 124 8.54 12.42 -3.66
N VAL A 125 9.59 11.78 -3.13
CA VAL A 125 10.67 12.46 -2.40
C VAL A 125 11.39 13.45 -3.31
N VAL A 126 11.83 13.01 -4.49
CA VAL A 126 12.57 13.83 -5.45
C VAL A 126 11.72 15.01 -5.95
N MET A 127 10.45 14.78 -6.27
CA MET A 127 9.52 15.84 -6.70
C MET A 127 9.29 16.92 -5.62
N ASN A 128 9.50 16.59 -4.36
CA ASN A 128 9.44 17.52 -3.23
C ASN A 128 10.78 18.15 -2.89
N GLY A 129 11.85 17.86 -3.65
CA GLY A 129 13.19 18.42 -3.46
C GLY A 129 14.08 17.64 -2.49
N GLY A 130 13.59 16.53 -1.94
CA GLY A 130 14.33 15.66 -1.03
C GLY A 130 15.26 14.68 -1.74
N ILE A 131 16.11 14.03 -0.96
CA ILE A 131 17.04 12.98 -1.39
C ILE A 131 16.56 11.66 -0.81
N PRO A 132 16.16 10.68 -1.65
CA PRO A 132 15.79 9.35 -1.16
C PRO A 132 17.05 8.58 -0.71
N VAL A 133 16.99 8.05 0.52
CA VAL A 133 17.99 7.14 1.09
C VAL A 133 17.33 5.77 1.22
N TYR A 134 17.88 4.77 0.56
CA TYR A 134 17.27 3.45 0.53
C TYR A 134 17.90 2.52 1.56
N TYR A 135 17.05 1.82 2.30
CA TYR A 135 17.42 0.74 3.22
C TYR A 135 16.82 -0.58 2.72
N ASP A 136 17.67 -1.56 2.46
CA ASP A 136 17.26 -2.88 2.00
C ASP A 136 16.93 -3.77 3.21
N LEU A 137 15.73 -4.38 3.19
CA LEU A 137 15.38 -5.42 4.15
C LEU A 137 16.31 -6.64 3.99
N GLU A 138 16.49 -7.41 5.07
CA GLU A 138 17.25 -8.66 5.05
C GLU A 138 16.57 -9.70 4.13
N GLY A 139 17.24 -10.82 3.88
CA GLY A 139 16.72 -11.85 2.98
C GLY A 139 15.37 -12.47 3.39
N ASP A 140 14.98 -12.35 4.66
CA ASP A 140 13.66 -12.75 5.18
C ASP A 140 12.65 -11.59 5.24
N PHE A 141 12.99 -10.45 4.65
CA PHE A 141 12.22 -9.20 4.65
C PHE A 141 12.00 -8.62 6.06
N THR A 142 12.91 -8.82 6.97
CA THR A 142 12.95 -8.18 8.30
C THR A 142 13.93 -7.01 8.33
N ILE A 143 13.83 -6.19 9.38
CA ILE A 143 14.73 -5.05 9.60
C ILE A 143 15.86 -5.46 10.52
N ASN A 144 17.08 -5.23 10.07
CA ASN A 144 18.24 -5.20 10.95
C ASN A 144 18.40 -3.79 11.52
N TRP A 145 17.96 -3.59 12.76
CA TRP A 145 17.91 -2.26 13.38
C TRP A 145 19.29 -1.62 13.58
N ASP A 146 20.35 -2.41 13.74
CA ASP A 146 21.71 -1.90 13.83
C ASP A 146 22.20 -1.34 12.50
N LEU A 147 21.85 -1.98 11.38
CA LEU A 147 22.15 -1.48 10.03
C LEU A 147 21.22 -0.29 9.69
N PHE A 148 19.94 -0.39 10.03
CA PHE A 148 18.98 0.68 9.77
C PHE A 148 19.40 2.00 10.43
N LYS A 149 19.90 1.95 11.67
CA LYS A 149 20.42 3.11 12.39
C LYS A 149 21.50 3.87 11.61
N ASN A 150 22.32 3.17 10.83
CA ASN A 150 23.39 3.78 10.05
C ASN A 150 22.88 4.57 8.83
N CYS A 151 21.61 4.37 8.42
CA CYS A 151 20.99 5.19 7.38
C CYS A 151 20.50 6.55 7.90
N ILE A 152 20.44 6.74 9.23
CA ILE A 152 19.96 7.98 9.83
C ILE A 152 21.13 8.97 9.96
N SER A 153 21.05 10.09 9.25
CA SER A 153 22.00 11.18 9.29
C SER A 153 21.41 12.44 9.94
N GLU A 154 22.21 13.50 10.07
CA GLU A 154 21.73 14.82 10.49
C GLU A 154 20.80 15.50 9.48
N LYS A 155 20.76 15.00 8.22
CA LYS A 155 19.88 15.49 7.15
C LYS A 155 18.59 14.69 7.05
N THR A 156 18.49 13.56 7.76
CA THR A 156 17.29 12.72 7.73
C THR A 156 16.12 13.48 8.32
N LYS A 157 15.08 13.69 7.51
CA LYS A 157 13.88 14.44 7.88
C LYS A 157 12.63 13.56 7.97
N ALA A 158 12.57 12.49 7.20
CA ALA A 158 11.43 11.58 7.22
C ALA A 158 11.83 10.13 6.95
N ILE A 159 10.97 9.22 7.38
CA ILE A 159 11.05 7.78 7.09
C ILE A 159 9.69 7.36 6.52
N ILE A 160 9.70 6.63 5.41
CA ILE A 160 8.49 6.05 4.81
C ILE A 160 8.43 4.57 5.15
N VAL A 161 7.32 4.15 5.76
CA VAL A 161 7.01 2.76 6.10
C VAL A 161 5.69 2.36 5.47
N ASN A 162 5.58 1.14 4.97
CA ASN A 162 4.34 0.56 4.50
C ASN A 162 4.05 -0.74 5.28
N SER A 163 2.90 -0.80 5.96
CA SER A 163 2.50 -1.99 6.73
C SER A 163 0.96 -2.10 6.79
N PRO A 164 0.38 -3.24 6.35
CA PRO A 164 0.99 -4.40 5.69
C PRO A 164 1.69 -4.03 4.38
N GLN A 165 2.84 -4.64 4.14
CA GLN A 165 3.76 -4.19 3.09
C GLN A 165 3.39 -4.71 1.68
N ASN A 166 3.47 -3.83 0.70
CA ASN A 166 3.62 -4.15 -0.70
C ASN A 166 5.11 -3.98 -1.07
N PRO A 167 5.83 -5.04 -1.51
CA PRO A 167 5.33 -6.28 -2.09
C PRO A 167 5.32 -7.52 -1.17
N THR A 168 5.91 -7.48 0.02
CA THR A 168 6.31 -8.68 0.79
C THR A 168 5.17 -9.34 1.58
N GLY A 169 4.11 -8.60 1.88
CA GLY A 169 3.06 -9.07 2.78
C GLY A 169 3.43 -9.05 4.27
N LYS A 170 4.61 -8.54 4.63
CA LYS A 170 5.02 -8.39 6.03
C LYS A 170 4.17 -7.36 6.75
N VAL A 171 3.94 -7.61 8.04
CA VAL A 171 3.18 -6.72 8.93
C VAL A 171 4.07 -6.27 10.08
N TRP A 172 4.19 -4.96 10.25
CA TRP A 172 4.90 -4.38 11.39
C TRP A 172 4.15 -4.63 12.68
N LYS A 173 4.88 -5.08 13.69
CA LYS A 173 4.37 -5.34 15.04
C LYS A 173 4.61 -4.14 15.95
N LYS A 174 4.01 -4.18 17.12
CA LYS A 174 4.21 -3.13 18.14
C LYS A 174 5.69 -2.90 18.47
N GLU A 175 6.46 -3.99 18.48
CA GLU A 175 7.89 -3.99 18.77
C GLU A 175 8.69 -3.24 17.71
N ASP A 176 8.34 -3.36 16.44
CA ASP A 176 8.98 -2.65 15.32
C ASP A 176 8.77 -1.15 15.44
N TRP A 177 7.54 -0.72 15.76
CA TRP A 177 7.24 0.70 16.02
C TRP A 177 8.00 1.24 17.22
N SER A 178 8.15 0.44 18.28
CA SER A 178 8.91 0.82 19.46
C SER A 178 10.39 0.95 19.16
N GLN A 179 10.97 0.05 18.37
CA GLN A 179 12.36 0.14 17.91
C GLN A 179 12.59 1.40 17.05
N LEU A 180 11.69 1.66 16.10
CA LEU A 180 11.77 2.87 15.30
C LEU A 180 11.69 4.13 16.17
N TYR A 181 10.74 4.18 17.12
CA TYR A 181 10.60 5.30 18.03
C TYR A 181 11.88 5.59 18.80
N GLU A 182 12.52 4.56 19.38
CA GLU A 182 13.78 4.73 20.12
C GLU A 182 14.89 5.37 19.25
N LEU A 183 14.91 5.12 17.96
CA LEU A 183 15.89 5.70 17.04
C LEU A 183 15.61 7.18 16.69
N ILE A 184 14.33 7.61 16.72
CA ILE A 184 13.92 8.94 16.24
C ILE A 184 13.34 9.86 17.31
N LYS A 185 13.17 9.41 18.57
CA LYS A 185 12.47 10.16 19.62
C LYS A 185 13.09 11.54 19.90
N ASP A 186 14.40 11.62 19.91
CA ASP A 186 15.17 12.84 20.20
C ASP A 186 15.60 13.60 18.93
N ARG A 187 15.03 13.26 17.77
CA ARG A 187 15.36 13.83 16.47
C ARG A 187 14.15 14.51 15.85
N ASP A 188 14.39 15.51 15.01
CA ASP A 188 13.33 16.15 14.21
C ASP A 188 13.05 15.33 12.92
N ILE A 189 12.67 14.08 13.12
CA ILE A 189 12.34 13.11 12.06
C ILE A 189 10.86 12.77 12.14
N TYR A 190 10.19 12.81 11.00
CA TYR A 190 8.78 12.47 10.83
C TYR A 190 8.62 11.06 10.24
N LEU A 191 7.49 10.45 10.51
CA LEU A 191 7.08 9.17 9.94
C LEU A 191 5.93 9.38 8.95
N ILE A 192 6.05 8.80 7.77
CA ILE A 192 4.95 8.63 6.84
C ILE A 192 4.62 7.14 6.80
N SER A 193 3.51 6.75 7.44
CA SER A 193 3.07 5.36 7.56
C SER A 193 1.95 5.09 6.57
N GLU A 194 2.24 4.34 5.51
CA GLU A 194 1.21 3.90 4.55
C GLU A 194 0.59 2.59 5.04
N GLU A 195 -0.64 2.67 5.56
CA GLU A 195 -1.38 1.56 6.18
C GLU A 195 -2.62 1.17 5.36
N ILE A 196 -2.52 1.24 4.02
CA ILE A 196 -3.65 1.06 3.10
C ILE A 196 -4.21 -0.36 3.02
N TYR A 197 -3.52 -1.34 3.59
CA TYR A 197 -3.94 -2.74 3.68
C TYR A 197 -4.29 -3.15 5.11
N ASP A 198 -4.61 -2.21 5.97
CA ASP A 198 -4.85 -2.35 7.40
C ASP A 198 -5.93 -3.37 7.79
N THR A 199 -6.91 -3.64 6.91
CA THR A 199 -7.95 -4.65 7.10
C THR A 199 -7.55 -6.05 6.57
N TYR A 200 -6.36 -6.18 6.00
CA TYR A 200 -5.85 -7.42 5.42
C TYR A 200 -4.63 -7.92 6.20
N CYS A 201 -4.87 -8.35 7.43
CA CYS A 201 -3.92 -9.11 8.23
C CYS A 201 -4.51 -10.49 8.49
N TYR A 202 -3.72 -11.53 8.29
CA TYR A 202 -4.17 -12.92 8.19
C TYR A 202 -3.76 -13.75 9.40
N ASP A 203 -4.43 -14.88 9.54
CA ASP A 203 -4.23 -15.81 10.66
C ASP A 203 -4.34 -15.07 12.00
N GLU A 204 -3.39 -15.24 12.92
CA GLU A 204 -3.32 -14.56 14.22
C GLU A 204 -2.61 -13.19 14.15
N THR A 205 -2.21 -12.74 12.94
CA THR A 205 -1.59 -11.43 12.78
C THR A 205 -2.63 -10.33 12.87
N GLU A 206 -2.37 -9.34 13.72
CA GLU A 206 -3.19 -8.15 13.88
C GLU A 206 -2.46 -6.91 13.38
N HIS A 207 -3.21 -6.00 12.78
CA HIS A 207 -2.69 -4.69 12.41
C HIS A 207 -2.52 -3.81 13.65
N TYR A 208 -1.28 -3.38 13.90
CA TYR A 208 -0.96 -2.37 14.90
C TYR A 208 -0.54 -1.08 14.19
N SER A 209 -1.40 -0.05 14.24
CA SER A 209 -1.12 1.22 13.58
C SER A 209 0.01 1.98 14.28
N SER A 210 0.89 2.61 13.50
CA SER A 210 1.90 3.54 14.01
C SER A 210 1.28 4.68 14.81
N PHE A 211 0.07 5.08 14.48
CA PHE A 211 -0.64 6.21 15.09
C PHE A 211 -1.07 5.97 16.53
N ILE A 212 -1.20 4.70 16.97
CA ILE A 212 -1.51 4.38 18.38
C ILE A 212 -0.28 4.28 19.25
N HIS A 213 0.93 4.29 18.68
CA HIS A 213 2.15 4.31 19.48
C HIS A 213 2.33 5.70 20.11
N PRO A 214 2.35 5.82 21.47
CA PRO A 214 2.28 7.13 22.15
C PRO A 214 3.35 8.12 21.72
N GLY A 215 4.57 7.62 21.45
CA GLY A 215 5.69 8.47 21.08
C GLY A 215 5.74 8.84 19.58
N LEU A 216 5.04 8.09 18.72
CA LEU A 216 5.05 8.35 17.26
C LEU A 216 3.92 9.28 16.81
N ARG A 217 2.79 9.33 17.53
CA ARG A 217 1.59 10.07 17.13
C ARG A 217 1.88 11.50 16.67
N GLU A 218 2.68 12.25 17.43
CA GLU A 218 3.00 13.65 17.15
C GLU A 218 3.97 13.84 15.96
N LYS A 219 4.52 12.74 15.42
CA LYS A 219 5.50 12.74 14.33
C LYS A 219 5.00 12.03 13.08
N THR A 220 3.75 11.50 13.08
CA THR A 220 3.27 10.58 12.05
C THR A 220 2.16 11.16 11.20
N PHE A 221 2.31 10.99 9.87
CA PHE A 221 1.22 11.00 8.91
C PHE A 221 0.86 9.55 8.58
N CYS A 222 -0.31 9.11 9.02
CA CYS A 222 -0.78 7.74 8.83
C CYS A 222 -1.84 7.71 7.72
N ILE A 223 -1.60 6.94 6.66
CA ILE A 223 -2.37 6.99 5.42
C ILE A 223 -3.16 5.70 5.24
N PHE A 224 -4.48 5.82 5.06
CA PHE A 224 -5.41 4.72 4.82
C PHE A 224 -6.15 4.89 3.50
N SER A 225 -6.65 3.80 2.91
CA SER A 225 -7.31 3.86 1.60
C SER A 225 -8.60 3.06 1.52
N PHE A 226 -9.71 3.74 1.36
CA PHE A 226 -11.00 3.10 1.06
C PHE A 226 -10.97 2.39 -0.31
N GLY A 227 -10.17 2.88 -1.25
CA GLY A 227 -9.98 2.24 -2.53
C GLY A 227 -9.39 0.83 -2.44
N LYS A 228 -8.59 0.54 -1.41
CA LYS A 228 -8.09 -0.80 -1.11
C LYS A 228 -9.07 -1.57 -0.22
N MET A 229 -9.55 -0.95 0.85
CA MET A 229 -10.46 -1.55 1.80
C MET A 229 -11.77 -2.02 1.15
N PHE A 230 -12.33 -1.27 0.18
CA PHE A 230 -13.64 -1.53 -0.42
C PHE A 230 -13.57 -1.87 -1.91
N HIS A 231 -12.37 -2.11 -2.47
CA HIS A 231 -12.16 -2.43 -3.88
C HIS A 231 -12.64 -1.32 -4.84
N THR A 232 -12.66 -0.09 -4.37
CA THR A 232 -13.17 1.10 -5.08
C THR A 232 -12.06 2.07 -5.47
N SER A 233 -10.91 1.55 -5.92
CA SER A 233 -9.73 2.38 -6.20
C SER A 233 -9.98 3.51 -7.22
N GLY A 234 -10.94 3.31 -8.13
CA GLY A 234 -11.40 4.33 -9.09
C GLY A 234 -12.22 5.46 -8.47
N TRP A 235 -12.78 5.29 -7.26
CA TRP A 235 -13.56 6.34 -6.59
C TRP A 235 -12.68 7.45 -6.02
N LYS A 236 -11.39 7.17 -5.83
CA LYS A 236 -10.41 8.18 -5.43
C LYS A 236 -10.76 8.85 -4.10
N VAL A 237 -10.95 8.03 -3.05
CA VAL A 237 -11.15 8.47 -1.66
C VAL A 237 -10.25 7.66 -0.74
N SER A 238 -9.48 8.38 0.07
CA SER A 238 -8.59 7.87 1.12
C SER A 238 -8.66 8.83 2.32
N TYR A 239 -8.05 8.49 3.44
CA TYR A 239 -7.93 9.42 4.56
C TYR A 239 -6.53 9.35 5.17
N MET A 240 -6.15 10.45 5.79
CA MET A 240 -4.91 10.62 6.52
C MET A 240 -5.25 10.97 7.96
N LEU A 241 -4.53 10.35 8.89
CA LEU A 241 -4.53 10.71 10.31
C LEU A 241 -3.18 11.34 10.66
N ALA A 242 -3.24 12.45 11.39
CA ALA A 242 -2.05 13.10 11.96
C ALA A 242 -2.47 13.87 13.20
N SER A 243 -1.52 14.28 14.07
CA SER A 243 -1.85 15.21 15.14
C SER A 243 -2.39 16.53 14.56
N GLU A 244 -3.16 17.28 15.35
CA GLU A 244 -3.77 18.55 14.93
C GLU A 244 -2.75 19.48 14.23
N VAL A 245 -1.57 19.65 14.83
CA VAL A 245 -0.48 20.47 14.25
C VAL A 245 -0.01 19.98 12.90
N LEU A 246 0.12 18.67 12.69
CA LEU A 246 0.53 18.09 11.41
C LEU A 246 -0.61 18.12 10.40
N THR A 247 -1.85 17.97 10.84
CA THR A 247 -3.04 18.10 10.03
C THR A 247 -3.17 19.52 9.45
N GLU A 248 -2.98 20.54 10.26
CA GLU A 248 -2.95 21.93 9.78
C GLU A 248 -1.87 22.16 8.74
N LYS A 249 -0.63 21.69 8.97
CA LYS A 249 0.46 21.78 8.00
C LYS A 249 0.12 21.09 6.68
N PHE A 250 -0.48 19.90 6.75
CA PHE A 250 -0.90 19.14 5.59
C PHE A 250 -1.99 19.88 4.80
N GLN A 251 -3.04 20.35 5.47
CA GLN A 251 -4.16 21.05 4.86
C GLN A 251 -3.75 22.37 4.22
N CYS A 252 -2.75 23.07 4.77
CA CYS A 252 -2.15 24.25 4.14
C CYS A 252 -1.62 23.98 2.73
N HIS A 253 -1.17 22.77 2.41
CA HIS A 253 -0.72 22.39 1.07
C HIS A 253 -1.85 21.79 0.25
N GLN A 254 -2.69 20.93 0.86
CA GLN A 254 -3.82 20.29 0.18
C GLN A 254 -4.73 21.29 -0.52
N GLN A 255 -5.03 22.42 0.11
CA GLN A 255 -5.92 23.43 -0.44
C GLN A 255 -5.51 23.98 -1.81
N TYR A 256 -4.19 23.95 -2.11
CA TYR A 256 -3.64 24.45 -3.38
C TYR A 256 -3.41 23.34 -4.42
N ILE A 257 -3.40 22.06 -4.00
CA ILE A 257 -3.11 20.94 -4.90
C ILE A 257 -4.41 20.25 -5.32
N SER A 258 -5.29 19.92 -4.35
CA SER A 258 -6.58 19.27 -4.59
C SER A 258 -7.51 19.53 -3.41
N TYR A 259 -8.18 20.64 -3.42
CA TYR A 259 -9.01 21.15 -2.33
C TYR A 259 -9.93 20.09 -1.70
N SER A 260 -10.62 19.30 -2.53
CA SER A 260 -11.63 18.33 -2.10
C SER A 260 -11.48 17.00 -2.84
N ALA A 261 -11.81 15.90 -2.18
CA ALA A 261 -11.96 14.59 -2.81
C ALA A 261 -13.40 14.41 -3.35
N ASN A 262 -13.65 13.31 -4.07
CA ASN A 262 -14.92 12.99 -4.72
C ASN A 262 -16.11 13.00 -3.73
N ALA A 263 -16.97 14.01 -3.77
CA ALA A 263 -18.05 14.23 -2.82
C ALA A 263 -19.11 13.11 -2.82
N PRO A 264 -19.66 12.65 -3.96
CA PRO A 264 -20.59 11.52 -3.97
C PRO A 264 -20.01 10.25 -3.34
N ALA A 265 -18.74 9.96 -3.63
CA ALA A 265 -18.08 8.80 -3.06
C ALA A 265 -17.85 8.93 -1.56
N GLN A 266 -17.53 10.12 -1.06
CA GLN A 266 -17.40 10.38 0.39
C GLN A 266 -18.71 10.07 1.11
N TYR A 267 -19.85 10.52 0.57
CA TYR A 267 -21.17 10.22 1.13
C TYR A 267 -21.44 8.70 1.17
N ALA A 268 -21.24 8.02 0.05
CA ALA A 268 -21.47 6.57 -0.05
C ALA A 268 -20.59 5.78 0.94
N ILE A 269 -19.32 6.15 1.05
CA ILE A 269 -18.36 5.51 1.96
C ILE A 269 -18.75 5.78 3.43
N ALA A 270 -19.20 6.99 3.77
CA ALA A 270 -19.66 7.31 5.12
C ALA A 270 -20.78 6.36 5.58
N LYS A 271 -21.78 6.18 4.72
CA LYS A 271 -22.91 5.27 4.98
C LYS A 271 -22.48 3.82 5.08
N TYR A 272 -21.57 3.40 4.20
CA TYR A 272 -21.12 2.03 4.15
C TYR A 272 -20.22 1.68 5.35
N LEU A 273 -19.36 2.58 5.78
CA LEU A 273 -18.42 2.36 6.88
C LEU A 273 -19.13 2.05 8.21
N ASP A 274 -20.33 2.59 8.41
CA ASP A 274 -21.15 2.32 9.61
C ASP A 274 -21.72 0.89 9.65
N VAL A 275 -21.82 0.23 8.49
CA VAL A 275 -22.37 -1.15 8.35
C VAL A 275 -21.31 -2.16 7.86
N PHE A 276 -20.10 -1.70 7.70
CA PHE A 276 -18.97 -2.53 7.26
C PHE A 276 -18.39 -3.36 8.40
N ASP A 277 -18.16 -4.64 8.13
CA ASP A 277 -17.45 -5.53 9.03
C ASP A 277 -16.07 -5.89 8.43
N PRO A 278 -14.96 -5.42 9.01
CA PRO A 278 -13.63 -5.73 8.52
C PRO A 278 -13.26 -7.23 8.62
N ALA A 279 -13.93 -8.01 9.49
CA ALA A 279 -13.70 -9.44 9.59
C ALA A 279 -14.09 -10.17 8.30
N VAL A 280 -15.18 -9.76 7.64
CA VAL A 280 -15.59 -10.31 6.34
C VAL A 280 -14.54 -10.07 5.27
N ASN A 281 -13.97 -8.85 5.21
CA ASN A 281 -12.90 -8.52 4.27
C ASN A 281 -11.64 -9.36 4.50
N LYS A 282 -11.24 -9.50 5.77
CA LYS A 282 -10.13 -10.37 6.18
C LYS A 282 -10.35 -11.80 5.70
N GLU A 283 -11.53 -12.38 6.00
CA GLU A 283 -11.85 -13.76 5.65
C GLU A 283 -11.80 -14.00 4.13
N ILE A 284 -12.42 -13.12 3.35
CA ILE A 284 -12.41 -13.21 1.88
C ILE A 284 -10.98 -13.22 1.35
N MET A 285 -10.13 -12.28 1.79
CA MET A 285 -8.76 -12.18 1.28
C MET A 285 -7.85 -13.29 1.80
N GLN A 286 -8.05 -13.74 3.04
CA GLN A 286 -7.31 -14.88 3.59
C GLN A 286 -7.62 -16.15 2.81
N ASN A 287 -8.89 -16.43 2.50
CA ASN A 287 -9.28 -17.57 1.67
C ASN A 287 -8.60 -17.52 0.29
N LYS A 288 -8.54 -16.36 -0.36
CA LYS A 288 -7.85 -16.19 -1.65
C LYS A 288 -6.34 -16.46 -1.55
N ARG A 289 -5.70 -15.96 -0.50
CA ARG A 289 -4.28 -16.24 -0.20
C ARG A 289 -4.06 -17.76 -0.01
N ASP A 290 -4.93 -18.40 0.73
CA ASP A 290 -4.80 -19.81 1.07
C ASP A 290 -5.01 -20.71 -0.16
N ILE A 291 -6.01 -20.38 -1.00
CA ILE A 291 -6.19 -21.05 -2.32
C ILE A 291 -4.94 -20.88 -3.17
N PHE A 292 -4.43 -19.65 -3.31
CA PHE A 292 -3.22 -19.38 -4.06
C PHE A 292 -2.04 -20.20 -3.51
N ASN A 293 -1.80 -20.14 -2.20
CA ASN A 293 -0.67 -20.81 -1.56
C ASN A 293 -0.78 -22.35 -1.59
N GLN A 294 -1.98 -22.89 -1.53
CA GLN A 294 -2.21 -24.33 -1.70
C GLN A 294 -1.81 -24.79 -3.11
N LEU A 295 -2.32 -24.10 -4.14
CA LEU A 295 -2.13 -24.53 -5.52
C LEU A 295 -0.70 -24.28 -6.03
N ILE A 296 -0.07 -23.17 -5.65
CA ILE A 296 1.30 -22.89 -6.11
C ILE A 296 2.33 -23.87 -5.57
N ARG A 297 2.11 -24.47 -4.39
CA ARG A 297 2.95 -25.54 -3.82
C ARG A 297 2.97 -26.82 -4.66
N GLU A 298 2.01 -26.97 -5.57
CA GLU A 298 1.95 -28.10 -6.52
C GLU A 298 2.77 -27.81 -7.80
N THR A 299 3.43 -26.67 -7.88
CA THR A 299 4.35 -26.25 -8.94
C THR A 299 5.79 -26.27 -8.42
N PRO A 300 6.81 -26.15 -9.31
CA PRO A 300 8.20 -25.96 -8.86
C PRO A 300 8.50 -24.61 -8.18
N LEU A 301 7.56 -23.65 -8.22
CA LEU A 301 7.70 -22.37 -7.57
C LEU A 301 7.57 -22.50 -6.05
N GLN A 302 8.32 -21.69 -5.28
CA GLN A 302 8.39 -21.84 -3.83
C GLN A 302 7.88 -20.59 -3.09
N VAL A 303 6.94 -20.80 -2.18
CA VAL A 303 6.54 -19.82 -1.16
C VAL A 303 7.36 -20.11 0.09
N GLU A 304 8.44 -19.38 0.30
CA GLU A 304 9.31 -19.51 1.46
C GLU A 304 8.69 -18.86 2.70
N GLN A 305 8.01 -17.75 2.50
CA GLN A 305 7.30 -17.03 3.55
C GLN A 305 5.88 -16.70 3.09
N GLN A 306 4.92 -17.12 3.89
CA GLN A 306 3.52 -16.80 3.64
C GLN A 306 3.24 -15.34 4.00
N ALA A 307 2.46 -14.64 3.15
CA ALA A 307 2.05 -13.27 3.43
C ALA A 307 1.24 -13.18 4.73
N GLU A 308 1.69 -12.34 5.65
CA GLU A 308 1.04 -12.03 6.92
C GLU A 308 -0.11 -11.05 6.73
N GLY A 309 -0.05 -10.26 5.64
CA GLY A 309 -1.05 -9.24 5.28
C GLY A 309 -0.92 -8.81 3.83
N SER A 310 -1.60 -7.71 3.48
CA SER A 310 -1.72 -7.14 2.12
C SER A 310 -2.47 -8.08 1.14
N VAL A 311 -2.20 -7.95 -0.16
CA VAL A 311 -2.85 -8.76 -1.21
C VAL A 311 -1.82 -9.41 -2.14
N PHE A 312 -0.60 -9.57 -1.66
CA PHE A 312 0.54 -10.02 -2.45
C PHE A 312 1.25 -11.21 -1.82
N GLN A 313 1.77 -12.08 -2.68
CA GLN A 313 2.64 -13.19 -2.30
C GLN A 313 3.95 -13.13 -3.08
N ILE A 314 5.06 -13.16 -2.36
CA ILE A 314 6.40 -13.29 -2.91
C ILE A 314 6.69 -14.78 -3.12
N VAL A 315 7.25 -15.11 -4.29
CA VAL A 315 7.50 -16.47 -4.71
C VAL A 315 8.91 -16.60 -5.29
N ASN A 316 9.68 -17.55 -4.80
CA ASN A 316 11.00 -17.91 -5.34
C ASN A 316 10.83 -18.77 -6.60
N PHE A 317 11.55 -18.43 -7.69
CA PHE A 317 11.45 -19.13 -8.97
C PHE A 317 12.71 -19.94 -9.35
N ARG A 318 13.71 -19.99 -8.49
CA ARG A 318 15.03 -20.61 -8.81
C ARG A 318 14.99 -22.10 -9.10
N ASN A 319 13.95 -22.80 -8.66
CA ASN A 319 13.75 -24.20 -9.06
C ASN A 319 13.29 -24.37 -10.50
N VAL A 320 12.72 -23.33 -11.11
CA VAL A 320 12.29 -23.32 -12.52
C VAL A 320 13.43 -22.85 -13.42
N SER A 321 14.12 -21.77 -13.03
CA SER A 321 15.25 -21.24 -13.80
C SER A 321 16.34 -20.70 -12.87
N LYS A 322 17.56 -21.21 -13.06
CA LYS A 322 18.77 -20.76 -12.35
C LYS A 322 19.50 -19.62 -13.07
N THR A 323 19.16 -19.36 -14.32
CA THR A 323 19.94 -18.45 -15.19
C THR A 323 19.20 -17.16 -15.54
N MET A 324 17.87 -17.19 -15.59
CA MET A 324 17.07 -15.99 -15.90
C MET A 324 17.13 -14.98 -14.74
N THR A 325 17.15 -13.70 -15.08
CA THR A 325 16.83 -12.63 -14.15
C THR A 325 15.34 -12.67 -13.81
N ASP A 326 14.93 -12.05 -12.72
CA ASP A 326 13.51 -11.98 -12.34
C ASP A 326 12.66 -11.22 -13.39
N VAL A 327 13.24 -10.23 -14.08
CA VAL A 327 12.60 -9.52 -15.21
C VAL A 327 12.40 -10.45 -16.40
N GLU A 328 13.44 -11.19 -16.81
CA GLU A 328 13.34 -12.16 -17.90
C GLU A 328 12.34 -13.27 -17.56
N PHE A 329 12.41 -13.78 -16.32
CA PHE A 329 11.49 -14.81 -15.85
C PHE A 329 10.03 -14.32 -15.84
N SER A 330 9.75 -13.12 -15.34
CA SER A 330 8.40 -12.55 -15.33
C SER A 330 7.84 -12.38 -16.75
N LYS A 331 8.65 -11.92 -17.70
CA LYS A 331 8.27 -11.82 -19.12
C LYS A 331 8.03 -13.18 -19.75
N TRP A 332 8.92 -14.12 -19.55
CA TRP A 332 8.78 -15.49 -20.02
C TRP A 332 7.54 -16.18 -19.46
N LEU A 333 7.29 -16.05 -18.15
CA LEU A 333 6.12 -16.61 -17.50
C LEU A 333 4.82 -16.03 -18.10
N THR A 334 4.80 -14.73 -18.39
CA THR A 334 3.66 -14.06 -19.01
C THR A 334 3.45 -14.49 -20.47
N ILE A 335 4.51 -14.51 -21.27
CA ILE A 335 4.42 -14.77 -22.71
C ILE A 335 4.21 -16.24 -23.01
N GLU A 336 5.06 -17.09 -22.43
CA GLU A 336 5.12 -18.52 -22.76
C GLU A 336 4.22 -19.37 -21.85
N LYS A 337 4.14 -19.01 -20.58
CA LYS A 337 3.37 -19.76 -19.57
C LYS A 337 2.04 -19.09 -19.22
N LYS A 338 1.69 -18.00 -19.90
CA LYS A 338 0.36 -17.35 -19.84
C LYS A 338 -0.09 -16.93 -18.43
N VAL A 339 0.83 -16.70 -17.50
CA VAL A 339 0.52 -16.16 -16.15
C VAL A 339 1.44 -14.99 -15.87
N SER A 340 0.85 -13.81 -15.60
CA SER A 340 1.62 -12.59 -15.36
C SER A 340 1.90 -12.38 -13.88
N CYS A 341 3.10 -11.90 -13.60
CA CYS A 341 3.58 -11.51 -12.28
C CYS A 341 4.43 -10.24 -12.38
N LEU A 342 4.91 -9.72 -11.27
CA LEU A 342 5.92 -8.66 -11.26
C LEU A 342 7.28 -9.18 -10.78
N PRO A 343 8.40 -8.75 -11.40
CA PRO A 343 9.72 -9.01 -10.87
C PRO A 343 9.92 -8.27 -9.55
N LEU A 344 10.58 -8.88 -8.56
CA LEU A 344 10.79 -8.20 -7.27
C LEU A 344 11.78 -7.03 -7.39
N SER A 345 12.73 -7.09 -8.34
CA SER A 345 13.65 -5.99 -8.63
C SER A 345 12.95 -4.68 -9.04
N ALA A 346 11.68 -4.74 -9.51
CA ALA A 346 10.87 -3.55 -9.79
C ALA A 346 10.55 -2.71 -8.54
N PHE A 347 10.75 -3.27 -7.35
CA PHE A 347 10.51 -2.64 -6.05
C PHE A 347 11.78 -2.15 -5.36
N TYR A 348 12.93 -2.26 -6.03
CA TYR A 348 14.22 -1.77 -5.58
C TYR A 348 14.73 -0.64 -6.48
N ASN A 349 15.40 0.33 -5.89
CA ASN A 349 15.98 1.43 -6.64
C ASN A 349 17.14 0.96 -7.56
N SER A 350 17.98 0.04 -7.08
CA SER A 350 19.09 -0.53 -7.84
C SER A 350 18.61 -1.34 -9.04
N ARG A 351 17.41 -1.93 -8.95
CA ARG A 351 16.86 -2.89 -9.93
C ARG A 351 17.78 -4.08 -10.20
N ASP A 352 18.58 -4.43 -9.20
CA ASP A 352 19.42 -5.62 -9.28
C ASP A 352 18.54 -6.87 -9.31
N ASN A 353 19.07 -7.93 -9.94
CA ASN A 353 18.36 -9.20 -10.07
C ASN A 353 17.95 -9.76 -8.71
N SER A 354 16.76 -10.31 -8.64
CA SER A 354 16.21 -11.02 -7.48
C SER A 354 15.92 -12.48 -7.81
N ASP A 355 15.81 -13.30 -6.80
CA ASP A 355 15.36 -14.70 -6.92
C ASP A 355 13.84 -14.83 -6.83
N TYR A 356 13.15 -13.69 -6.68
CA TYR A 356 11.75 -13.63 -6.36
C TYR A 356 10.93 -12.85 -7.37
N ILE A 357 9.68 -13.28 -7.50
CA ILE A 357 8.61 -12.58 -8.22
C ILE A 357 7.44 -12.34 -7.26
N ARG A 358 6.58 -11.38 -7.58
CA ARG A 358 5.38 -11.06 -6.80
C ARG A 358 4.13 -11.38 -7.60
N PHE A 359 3.22 -12.14 -6.99
CA PHE A 359 1.83 -12.30 -7.45
C PHE A 359 0.87 -11.50 -6.59
N SER A 360 -0.29 -11.16 -7.16
CA SER A 360 -1.46 -10.67 -6.43
C SER A 360 -2.53 -11.76 -6.40
N PHE A 361 -3.04 -12.05 -5.21
CA PHE A 361 -4.19 -12.94 -5.03
C PHE A 361 -5.52 -12.20 -4.85
N ALA A 362 -5.54 -10.86 -5.00
CA ALA A 362 -6.78 -10.08 -5.01
C ALA A 362 -7.51 -10.23 -6.36
N LYS A 363 -7.90 -11.46 -6.67
CA LYS A 363 -8.56 -11.86 -7.93
C LYS A 363 -9.76 -12.75 -7.63
N LYS A 364 -10.63 -12.95 -8.62
CA LYS A 364 -11.67 -13.97 -8.53
C LYS A 364 -11.07 -15.35 -8.28
N ASP A 365 -11.71 -16.17 -7.46
CA ASP A 365 -11.18 -17.49 -7.12
C ASP A 365 -10.99 -18.36 -8.36
N GLU A 366 -11.92 -18.25 -9.33
CA GLU A 366 -11.84 -18.97 -10.59
C GLU A 366 -10.58 -18.60 -11.40
N LEU A 367 -10.20 -17.29 -11.39
CA LEU A 367 -9.00 -16.83 -12.07
C LEU A 367 -7.73 -17.38 -11.40
N ILE A 368 -7.68 -17.35 -10.06
CA ILE A 368 -6.55 -17.90 -9.29
C ILE A 368 -6.40 -19.39 -9.57
N ILE A 369 -7.50 -20.16 -9.48
CA ILE A 369 -7.50 -21.60 -9.71
C ILE A 369 -7.06 -21.92 -11.14
N GLN A 370 -7.63 -21.25 -12.14
CA GLN A 370 -7.28 -21.47 -13.55
C GLN A 370 -5.81 -21.15 -13.83
N ALA A 371 -5.29 -20.03 -13.30
CA ALA A 371 -3.90 -19.63 -13.47
C ALA A 371 -2.94 -20.66 -12.83
N MET A 372 -3.22 -21.09 -11.60
CA MET A 372 -2.36 -22.02 -10.89
C MET A 372 -2.40 -23.44 -11.47
N GLU A 373 -3.57 -23.94 -11.85
CA GLU A 373 -3.74 -25.21 -12.56
C GLU A 373 -3.03 -25.20 -13.93
N HIS A 374 -3.03 -24.04 -14.60
CA HIS A 374 -2.30 -23.86 -15.85
C HIS A 374 -0.78 -23.92 -15.61
N LEU A 375 -0.26 -23.25 -14.58
CA LEU A 375 1.16 -23.33 -14.21
C LEU A 375 1.58 -24.75 -13.84
N LYS A 376 0.79 -25.46 -13.03
CA LYS A 376 1.04 -26.85 -12.63
C LYS A 376 1.24 -27.78 -13.82
N ARG A 377 0.53 -27.57 -14.94
CA ARG A 377 0.62 -28.39 -16.13
C ARG A 377 1.77 -28.01 -17.07
N ASN A 378 2.28 -26.78 -16.95
CA ASN A 378 3.19 -26.19 -17.93
C ASN A 378 4.57 -25.82 -17.39
N LEU A 379 4.80 -25.88 -16.07
CA LEU A 379 6.12 -25.74 -15.44
C LEU A 379 6.69 -27.11 -15.07
#